data_234440f3c6ed18650e996ca53c723af9
#
_entry.id   234440f3c6ed18650e996ca53c723af9
#
_cell.length_a   1.000
_cell.length_b   1.000
_cell.length_c   1.000
_cell.angle_alpha   90.00
_cell.angle_beta   90.00
_cell.angle_gamma   90.00
#
_symmetry.space_group_name_H-M   'P 1'
#
loop_
_entity.id
_entity.type
_entity.pdbx_description
1 polymer ?
#
loop_
_entity_poly.entity_id
_entity_poly.type
_entity_poly.pdbx_seq_one_letter_code
_entity_poly.pdbx_strand_id
1 'polypeptide(L)'
;AYRSLIVEVNYVKTAGRLVGDTPEERAEYFSDTMLRDREYVASVMADYPEMVRLFHIRIKNALSYFRKIINDTSANIRSIETEINGGEKLGRLLGVVTGSGDTHNGGQSVARLIFENERMIIYKPHSLAIDLAYNRVMEKVGDYSESLGYGRFRLTKCFTAGDSGWTEFIHSSSEPGSDEEIENYHKKLGILSCVLYVLSAGDMHSENIIALKESPVIIDLETVIQPRTVIGGSEVEQNVRDKIINSVKGTLV
;
A
#
# COMPACT_ATOMS: atom_id res chain seq x y z
N ALA A 1 22.81 -2.74 -0.79
CA ALA A 1 23.57 -1.48 -0.94
C ALA A 1 24.00 -0.89 0.39
N TYR A 2 23.05 -0.56 1.28
CA TYR A 2 23.37 0.10 2.56
C TYR A 2 24.46 -0.65 3.38
N ARG A 3 24.32 -1.97 3.54
CA ARG A 3 25.30 -2.77 4.29
C ARG A 3 26.69 -2.77 3.63
N SER A 4 26.76 -2.86 2.31
CA SER A 4 28.05 -2.81 1.58
C SER A 4 28.72 -1.44 1.72
N LEU A 5 27.93 -0.35 1.67
CA LEU A 5 28.46 1.00 1.89
C LEU A 5 28.96 1.21 3.32
N ILE A 6 28.30 0.63 4.32
CA ILE A 6 28.78 0.67 5.71
C ILE A 6 30.14 -0.04 5.84
N VAL A 7 30.28 -1.20 5.20
CA VAL A 7 31.55 -1.92 5.19
C VAL A 7 32.63 -1.07 4.53
N GLU A 8 32.32 -0.46 3.39
CA GLU A 8 33.26 0.40 2.66
C GLU A 8 33.66 1.64 3.46
N VAL A 9 32.72 2.36 4.08
CA VAL A 9 33.03 3.49 4.97
C VAL A 9 33.98 3.08 6.09
N ASN A 10 33.73 1.93 6.73
CA ASN A 10 34.61 1.44 7.78
C ASN A 10 36.00 1.06 7.25
N TYR A 11 36.08 0.49 6.04
CA TYR A 11 37.34 0.19 5.39
C TYR A 11 38.17 1.45 5.13
N VAL A 12 37.58 2.46 4.46
CA VAL A 12 38.31 3.73 4.17
C VAL A 12 38.64 4.51 5.43
N LYS A 13 37.82 4.41 6.47
CA LYS A 13 38.08 4.99 7.79
C LYS A 13 39.33 4.32 8.40
N THR A 14 39.38 3.00 8.42
CA THR A 14 40.53 2.24 8.97
C THR A 14 41.79 2.49 8.17
N ALA A 15 41.68 2.67 6.86
CA ALA A 15 42.79 3.04 5.97
C ALA A 15 43.24 4.50 6.07
N GLY A 16 42.60 5.31 6.93
CA GLY A 16 42.93 6.73 7.13
C GLY A 16 42.67 7.63 5.92
N ARG A 17 41.75 7.21 5.05
CA ARG A 17 41.44 7.91 3.79
C ARG A 17 40.29 8.94 3.92
N LEU A 18 39.56 8.95 5.05
CA LEU A 18 38.52 9.94 5.31
C LEU A 18 39.13 11.24 5.82
N VAL A 19 38.73 12.35 5.24
CA VAL A 19 39.11 13.70 5.65
C VAL A 19 38.01 14.30 6.51
N GLY A 20 38.39 14.98 7.60
CA GLY A 20 37.52 15.66 8.55
C GLY A 20 37.87 15.36 9.99
N ASP A 21 37.65 16.34 10.87
CA ASP A 21 38.00 16.23 12.30
C ASP A 21 36.86 15.54 13.07
N THR A 22 35.60 15.72 12.63
CA THR A 22 34.40 15.13 13.24
C THR A 22 33.90 13.92 12.46
N PRO A 23 33.11 13.04 13.05
CA PRO A 23 32.44 11.95 12.35
C PRO A 23 31.51 12.45 11.20
N GLU A 24 30.85 13.58 11.41
CA GLU A 24 29.95 14.21 10.46
C GLU A 24 30.70 14.69 9.22
N GLU A 25 31.81 15.41 9.41
CA GLU A 25 32.67 15.87 8.30
C GLU A 25 33.24 14.70 7.50
N ARG A 26 33.64 13.62 8.17
CA ARG A 26 34.12 12.41 7.49
C ARG A 26 33.01 11.70 6.69
N ALA A 27 31.77 11.70 7.19
CA ALA A 27 30.61 11.16 6.48
C ALA A 27 30.29 12.00 5.25
N GLU A 28 30.31 13.33 5.37
CA GLU A 28 30.12 14.27 4.27
C GLU A 28 31.21 14.13 3.21
N TYR A 29 32.49 14.04 3.62
CA TYR A 29 33.60 13.80 2.70
C TYR A 29 33.40 12.48 1.91
N PHE A 30 32.98 11.41 2.58
CA PHE A 30 32.69 10.15 1.91
C PHE A 30 31.55 10.29 0.88
N SER A 31 30.42 10.89 1.26
CA SER A 31 29.24 11.03 0.38
C SER A 31 29.46 12.01 -0.76
N ASP A 32 30.07 13.16 -0.47
CA ASP A 32 30.11 14.27 -1.41
C ASP A 32 31.42 14.38 -2.21
N THR A 33 32.45 13.70 -1.76
CA THR A 33 33.73 13.67 -2.48
C THR A 33 34.02 12.27 -3.02
N MET A 34 34.13 11.27 -2.16
CA MET A 34 34.54 9.93 -2.60
C MET A 34 33.49 9.24 -3.49
N LEU A 35 32.21 9.28 -3.11
CA LEU A 35 31.14 8.68 -3.92
C LEU A 35 30.78 9.48 -5.19
N ARG A 36 31.37 10.66 -5.41
CA ARG A 36 31.28 11.42 -6.68
C ARG A 36 32.48 11.18 -7.58
N ASP A 37 33.56 10.62 -7.06
CA ASP A 37 34.71 10.23 -7.86
C ASP A 37 34.40 8.95 -8.64
N ARG A 38 34.45 9.05 -9.97
CA ARG A 38 34.10 7.95 -10.88
C ARG A 38 35.07 6.76 -10.76
N GLU A 39 36.35 7.02 -10.55
CA GLU A 39 37.35 5.96 -10.44
C GLU A 39 37.18 5.21 -9.13
N TYR A 40 36.95 5.93 -8.04
CA TYR A 40 36.67 5.33 -6.74
C TYR A 40 35.36 4.51 -6.79
N VAL A 41 34.28 5.06 -7.33
CA VAL A 41 33.00 4.32 -7.48
C VAL A 41 33.18 3.07 -8.32
N ALA A 42 33.96 3.14 -9.42
CA ALA A 42 34.25 1.98 -10.25
C ALA A 42 35.01 0.89 -9.47
N SER A 43 36.01 1.26 -8.61
CA SER A 43 36.69 0.32 -7.75
C SER A 43 35.73 -0.33 -6.73
N VAL A 44 34.91 0.44 -6.07
CA VAL A 44 33.87 -0.08 -5.15
C VAL A 44 32.91 -1.04 -5.85
N MET A 45 32.48 -0.71 -7.07
CA MET A 45 31.64 -1.61 -7.86
C MET A 45 32.36 -2.92 -8.22
N ALA A 46 33.66 -2.89 -8.47
CA ALA A 46 34.43 -4.08 -8.74
C ALA A 46 34.62 -4.96 -7.47
N ASP A 47 34.78 -4.34 -6.32
CA ASP A 47 34.93 -5.03 -5.03
C ASP A 47 33.62 -5.65 -4.53
N TYR A 48 32.44 -5.08 -4.94
CA TYR A 48 31.11 -5.54 -4.54
C TYR A 48 30.23 -5.93 -5.75
N PRO A 49 30.60 -6.94 -6.56
CA PRO A 49 29.88 -7.30 -7.78
C PRO A 49 28.44 -7.73 -7.52
N GLU A 50 28.15 -8.35 -6.38
CA GLU A 50 26.81 -8.75 -5.99
C GLU A 50 25.91 -7.55 -5.69
N MET A 51 26.45 -6.51 -5.10
CA MET A 51 25.74 -5.23 -4.92
C MET A 51 25.35 -4.64 -6.28
N VAL A 52 26.27 -4.63 -7.23
CA VAL A 52 26.01 -4.13 -8.60
C VAL A 52 24.93 -4.96 -9.30
N ARG A 53 24.99 -6.28 -9.16
CA ARG A 53 23.97 -7.19 -9.70
C ARG A 53 22.59 -6.88 -9.12
N LEU A 54 22.49 -6.68 -7.81
CA LEU A 54 21.25 -6.34 -7.14
C LEU A 54 20.72 -4.95 -7.54
N PHE A 55 21.57 -3.96 -7.71
CA PHE A 55 21.19 -2.66 -8.26
C PHE A 55 20.60 -2.78 -9.65
N HIS A 56 21.28 -3.52 -10.54
CA HIS A 56 20.79 -3.74 -11.90
C HIS A 56 19.39 -4.37 -11.90
N ILE A 57 19.19 -5.41 -11.10
CA ILE A 57 17.88 -6.06 -10.95
C ILE A 57 16.82 -5.06 -10.45
N ARG A 58 17.12 -4.27 -9.42
CA ARG A 58 16.21 -3.29 -8.85
C ARG A 58 15.81 -2.21 -9.86
N ILE A 59 16.78 -1.67 -10.59
CA ILE A 59 16.54 -0.66 -11.63
C ILE A 59 15.70 -1.26 -12.74
N LYS A 60 16.05 -2.45 -13.24
CA LYS A 60 15.29 -3.15 -14.28
C LYS A 60 13.84 -3.39 -13.84
N ASN A 61 13.63 -3.89 -12.63
CA ASN A 61 12.30 -4.15 -12.09
C ASN A 61 11.49 -2.84 -11.96
N ALA A 62 12.09 -1.78 -11.43
CA ALA A 62 11.43 -0.48 -11.32
C ALA A 62 11.00 0.06 -12.69
N LEU A 63 11.89 0.06 -13.69
CA LEU A 63 11.56 0.51 -15.04
C LEU A 63 10.46 -0.34 -15.68
N SER A 64 10.50 -1.66 -15.50
CA SER A 64 9.47 -2.57 -16.00
C SER A 64 8.12 -2.31 -15.33
N TYR A 65 8.14 -2.04 -14.03
CA TYR A 65 6.93 -1.74 -13.26
C TYR A 65 6.32 -0.39 -13.68
N PHE A 66 7.12 0.67 -13.81
CA PHE A 66 6.62 1.95 -14.33
C PHE A 66 6.01 1.81 -15.74
N ARG A 67 6.64 1.04 -16.63
CA ARG A 67 6.06 0.73 -17.95
C ARG A 67 4.72 0.03 -17.83
N LYS A 68 4.62 -0.97 -16.95
CA LYS A 68 3.37 -1.70 -16.71
C LYS A 68 2.27 -0.74 -16.27
N ILE A 69 2.52 0.10 -15.26
CA ILE A 69 1.55 1.10 -14.77
C ILE A 69 1.04 1.98 -15.91
N ILE A 70 1.94 2.56 -16.69
CA ILE A 70 1.58 3.48 -17.77
C ILE A 70 0.77 2.77 -18.85
N ASN A 71 1.22 1.60 -19.30
CA ASN A 71 0.55 0.84 -20.36
C ASN A 71 -0.83 0.36 -19.92
N ASP A 72 -0.95 -0.22 -18.73
CA ASP A 72 -2.21 -0.73 -18.19
C ASP A 72 -3.21 0.41 -18.00
N THR A 73 -2.76 1.54 -17.44
CA THR A 73 -3.61 2.71 -17.23
C THR A 73 -4.05 3.32 -18.56
N SER A 74 -3.15 3.48 -19.52
CA SER A 74 -3.48 4.02 -20.83
C SER A 74 -4.47 3.13 -21.60
N ALA A 75 -4.29 1.82 -21.55
CA ALA A 75 -5.19 0.87 -22.20
C ALA A 75 -6.60 0.88 -21.61
N ASN A 76 -6.73 1.21 -20.33
CA ASN A 76 -8.00 1.15 -19.60
C ASN A 76 -8.56 2.53 -19.21
N ILE A 77 -7.98 3.62 -19.71
CA ILE A 77 -8.29 4.99 -19.26
C ILE A 77 -9.80 5.31 -19.33
N ARG A 78 -10.49 4.89 -20.39
CA ARG A 78 -11.93 5.14 -20.55
C ARG A 78 -12.77 4.45 -19.49
N SER A 79 -12.44 3.21 -19.14
CA SER A 79 -13.13 2.47 -18.09
C SER A 79 -12.86 3.07 -16.72
N ILE A 80 -11.61 3.49 -16.47
CA ILE A 80 -11.23 4.19 -15.23
C ILE A 80 -12.01 5.50 -15.09
N GLU A 81 -12.10 6.29 -16.16
CA GLU A 81 -12.89 7.54 -16.19
C GLU A 81 -14.36 7.27 -15.90
N THR A 82 -14.93 6.22 -16.48
CA THR A 82 -16.35 5.87 -16.29
C THR A 82 -16.64 5.36 -14.89
N GLU A 83 -15.91 4.35 -14.43
CA GLU A 83 -16.21 3.62 -13.20
C GLU A 83 -15.75 4.37 -11.94
N ILE A 84 -14.64 5.11 -12.04
CA ILE A 84 -14.02 5.75 -10.89
C ILE A 84 -14.26 7.25 -10.88
N ASN A 85 -14.10 7.93 -12.02
CA ASN A 85 -14.17 9.39 -12.11
C ASN A 85 -15.53 9.93 -12.56
N GLY A 86 -16.57 9.12 -12.53
CA GLY A 86 -17.94 9.55 -12.88
C GLY A 86 -18.15 9.93 -14.35
N GLY A 87 -17.31 9.42 -15.24
CA GLY A 87 -17.32 9.71 -16.67
C GLY A 87 -16.56 10.98 -17.09
N GLU A 88 -16.06 11.75 -16.13
CA GLU A 88 -15.22 12.91 -16.42
C GLU A 88 -13.82 12.51 -16.87
N LYS A 89 -13.24 13.32 -17.79
CA LYS A 89 -11.86 13.09 -18.26
C LYS A 89 -10.84 13.36 -17.17
N LEU A 90 -9.88 12.45 -17.04
CA LEU A 90 -8.74 12.60 -16.14
C LEU A 90 -7.65 13.54 -16.69
N GLY A 91 -7.59 13.69 -18.01
CA GLY A 91 -6.52 14.45 -18.65
C GLY A 91 -5.19 13.69 -18.71
N ARG A 92 -4.06 14.42 -18.78
CA ARG A 92 -2.74 13.81 -18.85
C ARG A 92 -2.29 13.28 -17.51
N LEU A 93 -1.61 12.14 -17.50
CA LEU A 93 -0.88 11.64 -16.35
C LEU A 93 0.37 12.52 -16.14
N LEU A 94 0.45 13.18 -15.00
CA LEU A 94 1.53 14.10 -14.63
C LEU A 94 2.59 13.43 -13.77
N GLY A 95 2.19 12.44 -12.96
CA GLY A 95 3.12 11.79 -12.04
C GLY A 95 2.64 10.41 -11.59
N VAL A 96 3.62 9.59 -11.21
CA VAL A 96 3.41 8.28 -10.60
C VAL A 96 4.27 8.23 -9.34
N VAL A 97 3.63 8.07 -8.19
CA VAL A 97 4.29 7.92 -6.90
C VAL A 97 4.11 6.50 -6.43
N THR A 98 5.20 5.76 -6.29
CA THR A 98 5.24 4.36 -5.83
C THR A 98 5.79 4.27 -4.40
N GLY A 99 5.68 3.09 -3.78
CA GLY A 99 6.26 2.83 -2.45
C GLY A 99 5.28 3.11 -1.30
N SER A 100 3.99 3.20 -1.59
CA SER A 100 2.94 3.18 -0.56
C SER A 100 2.58 1.72 -0.27
N GLY A 101 2.79 1.28 0.98
CA GLY A 101 2.55 -0.11 1.40
C GLY A 101 3.67 -1.09 1.03
N ASP A 102 3.40 -2.36 1.26
CA ASP A 102 4.34 -3.46 1.05
C ASP A 102 4.69 -3.69 -0.42
N THR A 103 5.89 -4.19 -0.65
CA THR A 103 6.38 -4.49 -2.00
C THR A 103 6.28 -5.98 -2.30
N HIS A 104 5.64 -6.33 -3.41
CA HIS A 104 5.49 -7.70 -3.91
C HIS A 104 6.19 -7.87 -5.26
N ASN A 105 6.32 -9.11 -5.73
CA ASN A 105 6.74 -9.46 -7.10
C ASN A 105 7.94 -8.66 -7.65
N GLY A 106 9.02 -8.56 -6.86
CA GLY A 106 10.25 -7.87 -7.30
C GLY A 106 10.23 -6.36 -7.16
N GLY A 107 9.35 -5.81 -6.30
CA GLY A 107 9.32 -4.39 -5.95
C GLY A 107 8.11 -3.63 -6.52
N GLN A 108 7.06 -4.36 -6.91
CA GLN A 108 5.77 -3.76 -7.22
C GLN A 108 5.07 -3.37 -5.91
N SER A 109 4.48 -2.20 -5.85
CA SER A 109 3.72 -1.69 -4.73
C SER A 109 2.53 -0.89 -5.23
N VAL A 110 1.61 -0.57 -4.35
CA VAL A 110 0.55 0.38 -4.67
C VAL A 110 1.15 1.68 -5.19
N ALA A 111 0.57 2.25 -6.24
CA ALA A 111 1.03 3.49 -6.85
C ALA A 111 -0.10 4.51 -6.92
N ARG A 112 0.23 5.76 -6.56
CA ARG A 112 -0.66 6.90 -6.75
C ARG A 112 -0.37 7.55 -8.10
N LEU A 113 -1.39 7.63 -8.94
CA LEU A 113 -1.37 8.28 -10.24
C LEU A 113 -1.93 9.68 -10.08
N ILE A 114 -1.18 10.68 -10.51
CA ILE A 114 -1.55 12.09 -10.44
C ILE A 114 -1.83 12.58 -11.84
N PHE A 115 -3.07 13.03 -12.07
CA PHE A 115 -3.54 13.53 -13.35
C PHE A 115 -3.70 15.05 -13.34
N GLU A 116 -3.95 15.63 -14.51
CA GLU A 116 -4.35 17.04 -14.63
C GLU A 116 -5.54 17.35 -13.69
N ASN A 117 -5.65 18.61 -13.27
CA ASN A 117 -6.67 19.06 -12.31
C ASN A 117 -6.59 18.41 -10.91
N GLU A 118 -5.39 17.99 -10.51
CA GLU A 118 -5.11 17.39 -9.19
C GLU A 118 -5.91 16.09 -8.92
N ARG A 119 -6.48 15.48 -9.96
CA ARG A 119 -7.16 14.18 -9.82
C ARG A 119 -6.16 13.09 -9.50
N MET A 120 -6.48 12.27 -8.52
CA MET A 120 -5.63 11.17 -8.08
C MET A 120 -6.40 9.85 -8.16
N ILE A 121 -5.72 8.83 -8.68
CA ILE A 121 -6.20 7.45 -8.76
C ILE A 121 -5.14 6.55 -8.14
N ILE A 122 -5.56 5.52 -7.44
CA ILE A 122 -4.67 4.49 -6.91
C ILE A 122 -4.63 3.33 -7.91
N TYR A 123 -3.41 2.95 -8.28
CA TYR A 123 -3.14 1.73 -9.06
C TYR A 123 -2.67 0.62 -8.10
N LYS A 124 -3.27 -0.55 -8.21
CA LYS A 124 -2.89 -1.75 -7.47
C LYS A 124 -2.38 -2.82 -8.47
N PRO A 125 -1.19 -3.43 -8.23
CA PRO A 125 -0.59 -4.40 -9.16
C PRO A 125 -1.20 -5.81 -9.03
N HIS A 126 -2.49 -5.90 -8.75
CA HIS A 126 -3.27 -7.12 -8.63
C HIS A 126 -4.73 -6.88 -9.00
N SER A 127 -5.47 -7.97 -9.22
CA SER A 127 -6.91 -7.92 -9.52
C SER A 127 -7.71 -7.45 -8.30
N LEU A 128 -8.70 -6.57 -8.51
CA LEU A 128 -9.66 -6.12 -7.51
C LEU A 128 -10.99 -6.88 -7.58
N ALA A 129 -10.98 -8.13 -8.03
CA ALA A 129 -12.19 -8.95 -8.09
C ALA A 129 -12.83 -9.14 -6.70
N ILE A 130 -11.99 -9.24 -5.65
CA ILE A 130 -12.44 -9.32 -4.25
C ILE A 130 -13.09 -8.02 -3.81
N ASP A 131 -12.49 -6.87 -4.12
CA ASP A 131 -13.05 -5.54 -3.82
C ASP A 131 -14.42 -5.35 -4.45
N LEU A 132 -14.58 -5.75 -5.72
CA LEU A 132 -15.87 -5.72 -6.43
C LEU A 132 -16.90 -6.67 -5.80
N ALA A 133 -16.49 -7.86 -5.38
CA ALA A 133 -17.37 -8.81 -4.72
C ALA A 133 -17.79 -8.30 -3.33
N TYR A 134 -16.86 -7.75 -2.57
CA TYR A 134 -17.11 -7.11 -1.29
C TYR A 134 -18.10 -5.94 -1.44
N ASN A 135 -17.90 -5.06 -2.40
CA ASN A 135 -18.81 -3.95 -2.65
C ASN A 135 -20.25 -4.43 -2.89
N ARG A 136 -20.44 -5.50 -3.67
CA ARG A 136 -21.79 -6.09 -3.90
C ARG A 136 -22.44 -6.62 -2.61
N VAL A 137 -21.64 -7.22 -1.70
CA VAL A 137 -22.13 -7.65 -0.39
C VAL A 137 -22.50 -6.43 0.44
N MET A 138 -21.63 -5.42 0.48
CA MET A 138 -21.85 -4.21 1.27
C MET A 138 -23.00 -3.34 0.76
N GLU A 139 -23.32 -3.37 -0.53
CA GLU A 139 -24.55 -2.76 -1.05
C GLU A 139 -25.80 -3.36 -0.39
N LYS A 140 -25.88 -4.71 -0.28
CA LYS A 140 -27.00 -5.39 0.39
C LYS A 140 -27.04 -5.12 1.89
N VAL A 141 -25.87 -5.11 2.54
CA VAL A 141 -25.76 -4.72 3.96
C VAL A 141 -26.18 -3.26 4.14
N GLY A 142 -25.82 -2.39 3.20
CA GLY A 142 -26.18 -0.98 3.20
C GLY A 142 -27.70 -0.77 3.08
N ASP A 143 -28.38 -1.51 2.21
CA ASP A 143 -29.85 -1.48 2.10
C ASP A 143 -30.52 -1.82 3.45
N TYR A 144 -30.00 -2.86 4.12
CA TYR A 144 -30.51 -3.26 5.44
C TYR A 144 -30.17 -2.23 6.53
N SER A 145 -28.95 -1.73 6.56
CA SER A 145 -28.50 -0.69 7.49
C SER A 145 -29.35 0.58 7.37
N GLU A 146 -29.68 0.99 6.14
CA GLU A 146 -30.54 2.13 5.86
C GLU A 146 -31.97 1.91 6.40
N SER A 147 -32.52 0.69 6.27
CA SER A 147 -33.81 0.34 6.82
C SER A 147 -33.88 0.43 8.36
N LEU A 148 -32.72 0.32 9.02
CA LEU A 148 -32.57 0.49 10.47
C LEU A 148 -32.26 1.94 10.89
N GLY A 149 -32.17 2.87 9.95
CA GLY A 149 -31.87 4.28 10.21
C GLY A 149 -30.38 4.61 10.37
N TYR A 150 -29.47 3.69 10.02
CA TYR A 150 -28.02 3.91 10.14
C TYR A 150 -27.38 4.41 8.84
N GLY A 151 -28.16 4.55 7.76
CA GLY A 151 -27.70 4.98 6.45
C GLY A 151 -26.83 3.94 5.73
N ARG A 152 -26.43 4.27 4.51
CA ARG A 152 -25.57 3.41 3.66
C ARG A 152 -24.09 3.58 3.98
N PHE A 153 -23.30 2.58 3.59
CA PHE A 153 -21.84 2.64 3.65
C PHE A 153 -21.26 3.40 2.47
N ARG A 154 -20.17 4.12 2.71
CA ARG A 154 -19.34 4.67 1.66
C ARG A 154 -18.40 3.56 1.17
N LEU A 155 -18.58 3.10 -0.05
CA LEU A 155 -17.76 2.08 -0.69
C LEU A 155 -16.73 2.74 -1.61
N THR A 156 -15.55 2.12 -1.72
CA THR A 156 -14.49 2.57 -2.61
C THR A 156 -14.86 2.24 -4.05
N LYS A 157 -14.88 3.23 -4.93
CA LYS A 157 -15.02 2.99 -6.36
C LYS A 157 -13.79 2.28 -6.88
N CYS A 158 -13.98 1.19 -7.61
CA CYS A 158 -12.87 0.41 -8.14
C CYS A 158 -13.19 -0.17 -9.52
N PHE A 159 -12.14 -0.41 -10.28
CA PHE A 159 -12.16 -1.07 -11.58
C PHE A 159 -10.98 -2.04 -11.68
N THR A 160 -11.17 -3.17 -12.32
CA THR A 160 -10.10 -4.16 -12.53
C THR A 160 -10.05 -4.65 -13.97
N ALA A 161 -8.84 -4.88 -14.48
CA ALA A 161 -8.59 -5.46 -15.78
C ALA A 161 -7.34 -6.36 -15.72
N GLY A 162 -7.52 -7.65 -15.98
CA GLY A 162 -6.44 -8.63 -15.85
C GLY A 162 -5.86 -8.65 -14.44
N ASP A 163 -4.54 -8.49 -14.36
CA ASP A 163 -3.78 -8.49 -13.10
C ASP A 163 -3.58 -7.09 -12.53
N SER A 164 -4.40 -6.12 -12.92
CA SER A 164 -4.28 -4.74 -12.47
C SER A 164 -5.63 -4.20 -12.01
N GLY A 165 -5.59 -3.32 -11.01
CA GLY A 165 -6.75 -2.66 -10.49
C GLY A 165 -6.52 -1.17 -10.26
N TRP A 166 -7.62 -0.43 -10.24
CA TRP A 166 -7.63 1.00 -9.95
C TRP A 166 -8.73 1.30 -8.96
N THR A 167 -8.43 2.18 -8.00
CA THR A 167 -9.43 2.71 -7.08
C THR A 167 -9.36 4.22 -7.04
N GLU A 168 -10.45 4.84 -6.64
CA GLU A 168 -10.41 6.27 -6.31
C GLU A 168 -9.40 6.53 -5.19
N PHE A 169 -8.81 7.72 -5.19
CA PHE A 169 -8.05 8.19 -4.05
C PHE A 169 -9.01 8.78 -3.01
N ILE A 170 -8.96 8.28 -1.79
CA ILE A 170 -9.78 8.74 -0.69
C ILE A 170 -8.95 9.68 0.19
N HIS A 171 -9.39 10.93 0.30
CA HIS A 171 -8.81 11.88 1.24
C HIS A 171 -9.37 11.59 2.63
N SER A 172 -8.52 11.39 3.62
CA SER A 172 -8.96 11.35 5.01
C SER A 172 -9.52 12.71 5.43
N SER A 173 -10.61 12.72 6.20
CA SER A 173 -11.09 13.95 6.81
C SER A 173 -10.13 14.36 7.93
N SER A 174 -9.61 15.57 7.88
CA SER A 174 -8.78 16.13 8.95
C SER A 174 -9.59 16.84 10.03
N GLU A 175 -10.88 17.08 9.78
CA GLU A 175 -11.77 17.76 10.73
C GLU A 175 -12.55 16.73 11.55
N PRO A 176 -12.64 16.92 12.86
CA PRO A 176 -13.48 16.09 13.71
C PRO A 176 -14.95 16.23 13.26
N GLY A 177 -15.65 15.12 13.20
CA GLY A 177 -17.10 15.11 12.94
C GLY A 177 -17.89 15.70 14.11
N SER A 178 -19.19 16.00 13.85
CA SER A 178 -20.14 16.26 14.91
C SER A 178 -20.34 15.01 15.78
N ASP A 179 -20.90 15.18 16.98
CA ASP A 179 -21.21 14.05 17.87
C ASP A 179 -22.09 13.00 17.16
N GLU A 180 -23.02 13.42 16.32
CA GLU A 180 -23.90 12.55 15.54
C GLU A 180 -23.10 11.79 14.46
N GLU A 181 -22.19 12.45 13.75
CA GLU A 181 -21.30 11.80 12.75
C GLU A 181 -20.41 10.77 13.42
N ILE A 182 -19.85 11.08 14.60
CA ILE A 182 -19.03 10.16 15.40
C ILE A 182 -19.85 8.94 15.84
N GLU A 183 -21.06 9.14 16.36
CA GLU A 183 -21.94 8.05 16.75
C GLU A 183 -22.29 7.15 15.56
N ASN A 184 -22.63 7.73 14.42
CA ASN A 184 -22.93 7.00 13.19
C ASN A 184 -21.70 6.23 12.66
N TYR A 185 -20.50 6.82 12.75
CA TYR A 185 -19.26 6.14 12.43
C TYR A 185 -19.09 4.86 13.25
N HIS A 186 -19.26 4.93 14.58
CA HIS A 186 -19.09 3.77 15.45
C HIS A 186 -20.16 2.69 15.23
N LYS A 187 -21.41 3.08 14.94
CA LYS A 187 -22.48 2.15 14.56
C LYS A 187 -22.13 1.40 13.26
N LYS A 188 -21.69 2.13 12.25
CA LYS A 188 -21.24 1.55 10.97
C LYS A 188 -19.98 0.69 11.15
N LEU A 189 -19.03 1.10 11.98
CA LEU A 189 -17.85 0.31 12.29
C LEU A 189 -18.23 -1.03 12.94
N GLY A 190 -19.21 -1.03 13.86
CA GLY A 190 -19.72 -2.27 14.47
C GLY A 190 -20.35 -3.22 13.45
N ILE A 191 -21.16 -2.72 12.51
CA ILE A 191 -21.73 -3.54 11.43
C ILE A 191 -20.61 -4.06 10.52
N LEU A 192 -19.68 -3.21 10.17
CA LEU A 192 -18.53 -3.55 9.34
C LEU A 192 -17.70 -4.65 9.97
N SER A 193 -17.40 -4.53 11.27
CA SER A 193 -16.66 -5.57 12.02
C SER A 193 -17.36 -6.92 12.00
N CYS A 194 -18.68 -6.94 12.07
CA CYS A 194 -19.48 -8.16 11.95
C CYS A 194 -19.36 -8.78 10.53
N VAL A 195 -19.46 -7.96 9.49
CA VAL A 195 -19.31 -8.44 8.09
C VAL A 195 -17.90 -8.98 7.86
N LEU A 196 -16.87 -8.27 8.30
CA LEU A 196 -15.48 -8.70 8.17
C LEU A 196 -15.22 -10.01 8.92
N TYR A 197 -15.80 -10.17 10.11
CA TYR A 197 -15.73 -11.43 10.85
C TYR A 197 -16.35 -12.60 10.08
N VAL A 198 -17.55 -12.41 9.52
CA VAL A 198 -18.24 -13.44 8.71
C VAL A 198 -17.44 -13.78 7.45
N LEU A 199 -16.79 -12.79 6.83
CA LEU A 199 -15.95 -12.96 5.65
C LEU A 199 -14.54 -13.49 5.98
N SER A 200 -14.26 -13.80 7.25
CA SER A 200 -12.93 -14.27 7.72
C SER A 200 -11.80 -13.33 7.28
N ALA A 201 -12.06 -12.03 7.29
CA ALA A 201 -11.05 -11.02 7.00
C ALA A 201 -10.00 -11.00 8.11
N GLY A 202 -8.75 -10.79 7.73
CA GLY A 202 -7.64 -10.50 8.63
C GLY A 202 -7.02 -9.15 8.27
N ASP A 203 -6.06 -8.71 9.07
CA ASP A 203 -5.22 -7.53 8.78
C ASP A 203 -5.99 -6.21 8.57
N MET A 204 -7.15 -6.07 9.24
CA MET A 204 -8.01 -4.89 9.14
C MET A 204 -7.61 -3.85 10.20
N HIS A 205 -6.35 -3.43 10.19
CA HIS A 205 -5.84 -2.42 11.12
C HIS A 205 -6.10 -0.97 10.63
N SER A 206 -5.74 0.00 11.46
CA SER A 206 -6.03 1.42 11.22
C SER A 206 -5.46 2.00 9.91
N GLU A 207 -4.44 1.39 9.32
CA GLU A 207 -3.88 1.83 8.04
C GLU A 207 -4.74 1.38 6.85
N ASN A 208 -5.58 0.35 7.03
CA ASN A 208 -6.46 -0.21 6.01
C ASN A 208 -7.90 0.33 6.09
N ILE A 209 -8.19 1.19 7.08
CA ILE A 209 -9.51 1.81 7.28
C ILE A 209 -9.36 3.33 7.33
N ILE A 210 -9.97 4.02 6.38
CA ILE A 210 -10.02 5.48 6.37
C ILE A 210 -11.30 5.95 7.06
N ALA A 211 -11.15 6.82 8.07
CA ALA A 211 -12.28 7.48 8.68
C ALA A 211 -12.74 8.66 7.79
N LEU A 212 -13.96 8.56 7.30
CA LEU A 212 -14.64 9.64 6.59
C LEU A 212 -15.87 10.03 7.39
N LYS A 213 -15.76 11.13 8.18
CA LYS A 213 -16.89 11.64 8.97
C LYS A 213 -17.69 10.50 9.63
N GLU A 214 -18.86 10.20 9.09
CA GLU A 214 -19.78 9.17 9.59
C GLU A 214 -19.56 7.76 9.03
N SER A 215 -18.52 7.51 8.23
CA SER A 215 -18.35 6.22 7.54
C SER A 215 -16.91 5.72 7.57
N PRO A 216 -16.65 4.53 8.12
CA PRO A 216 -15.40 3.82 7.89
C PRO A 216 -15.36 3.31 6.46
N VAL A 217 -14.22 3.48 5.78
CA VAL A 217 -13.99 3.01 4.41
C VAL A 217 -12.76 2.12 4.39
N ILE A 218 -12.93 0.88 3.95
CA ILE A 218 -11.82 -0.05 3.78
C ILE A 218 -11.15 0.21 2.44
N ILE A 219 -9.82 0.27 2.45
CA ILE A 219 -9.00 0.52 1.27
C ILE A 219 -8.13 -0.66 0.88
N ASP A 220 -8.07 -1.70 1.71
CA ASP A 220 -7.34 -2.93 1.43
C ASP A 220 -8.17 -4.16 1.83
N LEU A 221 -8.48 -5.00 0.83
CA LEU A 221 -9.33 -6.19 0.96
C LEU A 221 -8.57 -7.48 0.58
N GLU A 222 -7.24 -7.43 0.46
CA GLU A 222 -6.44 -8.59 0.04
C GLU A 222 -6.57 -9.77 1.02
N THR A 223 -6.90 -9.50 2.26
CA THR A 223 -7.00 -10.48 3.34
C THR A 223 -8.43 -10.96 3.63
N VAL A 224 -9.40 -10.57 2.79
CA VAL A 224 -10.79 -11.04 2.88
C VAL A 224 -10.92 -12.44 2.25
N ILE A 225 -11.66 -13.33 2.92
CA ILE A 225 -11.90 -14.72 2.48
C ILE A 225 -10.58 -15.54 2.36
N GLN A 226 -9.65 -15.32 3.27
CA GLN A 226 -8.42 -16.11 3.30
C GLN A 226 -8.66 -17.50 3.91
N PRO A 227 -8.05 -18.55 3.32
CA PRO A 227 -8.10 -19.87 3.93
C PRO A 227 -7.35 -19.84 5.28
N ARG A 228 -7.99 -20.39 6.32
CA ARG A 228 -7.35 -20.53 7.61
C ARG A 228 -6.20 -21.52 7.52
N THR A 229 -4.98 -21.05 7.78
CA THR A 229 -3.82 -21.91 7.85
C THR A 229 -3.75 -22.56 9.23
N VAL A 230 -3.79 -23.89 9.28
CA VAL A 230 -3.52 -24.63 10.51
C VAL A 230 -2.00 -24.62 10.72
N ILE A 231 -1.54 -23.77 11.64
CA ILE A 231 -0.13 -23.73 12.04
C ILE A 231 0.02 -24.65 13.24
N GLY A 232 0.96 -25.61 13.18
CA GLY A 232 1.29 -26.49 14.31
C GLY A 232 1.70 -25.70 15.56
N GLY A 233 1.43 -26.24 16.73
CA GLY A 233 1.76 -25.63 18.02
C GLY A 233 1.31 -26.53 19.16
N SER A 234 1.61 -26.17 20.41
CA SER A 234 1.08 -26.87 21.59
C SER A 234 -0.44 -26.72 21.65
N GLU A 235 -1.11 -27.64 22.35
CA GLU A 235 -2.56 -27.61 22.56
C GLU A 235 -3.03 -26.29 23.18
N VAL A 236 -2.25 -25.70 24.08
CA VAL A 236 -2.55 -24.41 24.69
C VAL A 236 -2.48 -23.26 23.67
N GLU A 237 -1.43 -23.25 22.82
CA GLU A 237 -1.29 -22.24 21.77
C GLU A 237 -2.41 -22.35 20.73
N GLN A 238 -2.80 -23.58 20.35
CA GLN A 238 -3.92 -23.82 19.46
C GLN A 238 -5.23 -23.31 20.08
N ASN A 239 -5.53 -23.64 21.33
CA ASN A 239 -6.74 -23.19 22.02
C ASN A 239 -6.81 -21.65 22.16
N VAL A 240 -5.70 -20.98 22.46
CA VAL A 240 -5.65 -19.51 22.52
C VAL A 240 -5.87 -18.89 21.15
N ARG A 241 -5.19 -19.42 20.14
CA ARG A 241 -5.33 -18.97 18.76
C ARG A 241 -6.76 -19.12 18.25
N ASP A 242 -7.37 -20.28 18.47
CA ASP A 242 -8.74 -20.57 18.05
C ASP A 242 -9.75 -19.61 18.70
N LYS A 243 -9.55 -19.25 19.97
CA LYS A 243 -10.39 -18.26 20.65
C LYS A 243 -10.25 -16.86 20.06
N ILE A 244 -9.04 -16.46 19.64
CA ILE A 244 -8.80 -15.17 19.00
C ILE A 244 -9.39 -15.18 17.58
N ILE A 245 -9.04 -16.17 16.76
CA ILE A 245 -9.46 -16.27 15.35
C ILE A 245 -10.99 -16.41 15.24
N ASN A 246 -11.63 -17.14 16.19
CA ASN A 246 -13.08 -17.29 16.24
C ASN A 246 -13.79 -16.15 16.98
N SER A 247 -13.20 -14.95 17.01
CA SER A 247 -13.78 -13.73 17.58
C SER A 247 -13.57 -12.57 16.61
N VAL A 248 -14.29 -11.46 16.84
CA VAL A 248 -14.09 -10.21 16.06
C VAL A 248 -12.65 -9.71 16.15
N LYS A 249 -11.94 -9.98 17.25
CA LYS A 249 -10.52 -9.63 17.42
C LYS A 249 -9.61 -10.30 16.36
N GLY A 250 -10.04 -11.41 15.75
CA GLY A 250 -9.30 -12.06 14.66
C GLY A 250 -9.29 -11.25 13.37
N THR A 251 -10.16 -10.26 13.23
CA THR A 251 -10.17 -9.33 12.08
C THR A 251 -9.19 -8.18 12.24
N LEU A 252 -8.69 -7.93 13.44
CA LEU A 252 -7.84 -6.79 13.83
C LEU A 252 -8.51 -5.40 13.68
N VAL A 253 -9.85 -5.36 13.63
CA VAL A 253 -10.62 -4.10 13.67
C VAL A 253 -10.62 -3.49 15.07
#